data_00eb697aabb83642a7d0c2a52480a633
#
_entry.id   00eb697aabb83642a7d0c2a52480a633
#
_cell.length_a   1.000
_cell.length_b   1.000
_cell.length_c   1.000
_cell.angle_alpha   90.00
_cell.angle_beta   90.00
_cell.angle_gamma   90.00
#
_symmetry.space_group_name_H-M   'P 1'
#
loop_
_entity.id
_entity.type
_entity.pdbx_description
1 polymer ?
#
loop_
_entity_poly.entity_id
_entity_poly.type
_entity_poly.pdbx_seq_one_letter_code
_entity_poly.pdbx_strand_id
1 'polypeptide(L)' 'MVKGFTVRLSDEDAAELQAVARVDGVPVAEEIRRAIGDLVAERRADTEFQARLRRSIEENQAILDRLAR' A
#
# COMPACT_ATOMS: atom_id res chain seq x y z
N MET A 1 12.15 11.81 -3.61
CA MET A 1 12.05 11.17 -4.94
C MET A 1 10.65 10.58 -5.11
N VAL A 2 10.04 10.78 -6.26
CA VAL A 2 8.70 10.29 -6.56
C VAL A 2 8.80 9.00 -7.37
N LYS A 3 8.05 7.98 -6.94
CA LYS A 3 7.92 6.74 -7.70
C LYS A 3 6.51 6.62 -8.23
N GLY A 4 6.38 6.10 -9.44
CA GLY A 4 5.09 5.81 -10.03
C GLY A 4 4.78 4.32 -9.97
N PHE A 5 3.51 4.00 -9.71
CA PHE A 5 3.00 2.65 -9.78
C PHE A 5 1.82 2.62 -10.73
N THR A 6 1.68 1.54 -11.47
CA THR A 6 0.53 1.34 -12.34
C THR A 6 -0.40 0.32 -11.68
N VAL A 7 -1.66 0.71 -11.47
CA VAL A 7 -2.66 -0.15 -10.88
C VAL A 7 -3.86 -0.24 -11.83
N ARG A 8 -4.32 -1.46 -12.07
CA ARG A 8 -5.54 -1.68 -12.86
C ARG A 8 -6.69 -1.95 -11.92
N LEU A 9 -7.79 -1.26 -12.13
CA LEU A 9 -9.01 -1.43 -11.35
C LEU A 9 -10.08 -2.02 -12.25
N SER A 10 -10.99 -2.79 -11.65
CA SER A 10 -12.20 -3.21 -12.34
C SER A 10 -13.06 -1.98 -12.66
N ASP A 11 -13.93 -2.11 -13.64
CA ASP A 11 -14.86 -1.01 -13.98
C ASP A 11 -15.71 -0.63 -12.77
N GLU A 12 -16.12 -1.61 -11.98
CA GLU A 12 -16.91 -1.39 -10.77
C GLU A 12 -16.13 -0.60 -9.72
N ASP A 13 -14.91 -1.00 -9.42
CA ASP A 13 -14.06 -0.31 -8.45
C ASP A 13 -13.75 1.11 -8.92
N ALA A 14 -13.47 1.28 -10.19
CA ALA A 14 -13.20 2.60 -10.76
C ALA A 14 -14.41 3.52 -10.62
N ALA A 15 -15.61 3.00 -10.91
CA ALA A 15 -16.85 3.78 -10.80
C ALA A 15 -17.13 4.16 -9.34
N GLU A 16 -16.93 3.23 -8.41
CA GLU A 16 -17.12 3.50 -6.99
C GLU A 16 -16.15 4.56 -6.47
N LEU A 17 -14.88 4.45 -6.85
CA LEU A 17 -13.86 5.41 -6.47
C LEU A 17 -14.18 6.80 -7.01
N GLN A 18 -14.62 6.89 -8.27
CA GLN A 18 -15.01 8.16 -8.87
C GLN A 18 -16.22 8.78 -8.14
N ALA A 19 -17.19 7.96 -7.74
CA ALA A 19 -18.35 8.42 -7.00
C ALA A 19 -17.95 8.97 -5.62
N VAL A 20 -17.07 8.27 -4.91
CA VAL A 20 -16.56 8.72 -3.61
C VAL A 20 -15.83 10.06 -3.76
N ALA A 21 -14.96 10.18 -4.74
CA ALA A 21 -14.20 11.41 -4.99
C ALA A 21 -15.13 12.58 -5.30
N ARG A 22 -16.20 12.31 -6.07
CA ARG A 22 -17.18 13.36 -6.42
C ARG A 22 -17.91 13.86 -5.17
N VAL A 23 -18.35 12.95 -4.30
CA VAL A 23 -19.04 13.31 -3.07
C VAL A 23 -18.12 14.09 -2.13
N ASP A 24 -16.86 13.66 -2.01
CA ASP A 24 -15.86 14.33 -1.17
C ASP A 24 -15.37 15.64 -1.78
N GLY A 25 -15.65 15.88 -3.07
CA GLY A 25 -15.22 17.10 -3.74
C GLY A 25 -13.73 17.20 -3.98
N VAL A 26 -13.07 16.07 -4.16
CA VAL A 26 -11.60 16.02 -4.38
C VAL A 26 -11.29 15.20 -5.64
N PRO A 27 -10.11 15.40 -6.25
CA PRO A 27 -9.68 14.56 -7.38
C PRO A 27 -9.53 13.10 -6.98
N VAL A 28 -9.73 12.20 -7.93
CA VAL A 28 -9.56 10.75 -7.70
C VAL A 28 -8.17 10.44 -7.16
N ALA A 29 -7.13 11.08 -7.69
CA ALA A 29 -5.76 10.87 -7.23
C ALA A 29 -5.60 11.17 -5.74
N GLU A 30 -6.31 12.18 -5.23
CA GLU A 30 -6.28 12.53 -3.81
C GLU A 30 -6.92 11.45 -2.94
N GLU A 31 -8.04 10.88 -3.40
CA GLU A 31 -8.68 9.77 -2.70
C GLU A 31 -7.76 8.55 -2.65
N ILE A 32 -7.04 8.28 -3.73
CA ILE A 32 -6.09 7.18 -3.77
C ILE A 32 -4.97 7.41 -2.75
N ARG A 33 -4.43 8.62 -2.67
CA ARG A 33 -3.39 8.94 -1.70
C ARG A 33 -3.88 8.80 -0.27
N ARG A 34 -5.11 9.21 0.01
CA ARG A 34 -5.73 9.04 1.33
C ARG A 34 -5.86 7.57 1.68
N ALA A 35 -6.35 6.75 0.74
CA ALA A 35 -6.51 5.31 0.95
C ALA A 35 -5.18 4.65 1.27
N ILE A 36 -4.11 5.03 0.56
CA ILE A 36 -2.77 4.51 0.79
C ILE A 36 -2.28 4.90 2.19
N GLY A 37 -2.45 6.17 2.56
CA GLY A 37 -2.05 6.65 3.87
C GLY A 37 -2.78 5.94 4.99
N ASP A 38 -4.09 5.74 4.84
CA ASP A 38 -4.92 5.04 5.82
C ASP A 38 -4.52 3.57 5.96
N LEU A 39 -4.27 2.90 4.84
CA LEU A 39 -3.83 1.51 4.84
C LEU A 39 -2.48 1.36 5.56
N VAL A 40 -1.52 2.22 5.23
CA VAL A 40 -0.19 2.16 5.85
C VAL A 40 -0.29 2.43 7.35
N ALA A 41 -1.10 3.40 7.77
CA ALA A 41 -1.31 3.70 9.18
C ALA A 41 -1.94 2.52 9.93
N GLU A 42 -2.93 1.88 9.31
CA GLU A 42 -3.57 0.69 9.87
C GLU A 42 -2.56 -0.44 10.08
N ARG A 43 -1.71 -0.68 9.07
CA ARG A 43 -0.70 -1.74 9.16
C ARG A 43 0.38 -1.45 10.19
N ARG A 44 0.74 -0.18 10.38
CA ARG A 44 1.69 0.20 11.43
C ARG A 44 1.16 -0.10 12.81
N ALA A 45 -0.15 0.02 13.01
CA ALA A 45 -0.81 -0.27 14.28
C ALA A 45 -1.06 -1.76 14.51
N ASP A 46 -0.94 -2.59 13.47
CA ASP A 46 -1.24 -4.02 13.51
C ASP A 46 0.01 -4.78 13.98
N THR A 47 -0.03 -5.28 15.21
CA THR A 47 1.11 -5.98 15.82
C THR A 47 1.42 -7.30 15.13
N GLU A 48 0.40 -8.02 14.67
CA GLU A 48 0.61 -9.26 13.92
C GLU A 48 1.28 -9.02 12.58
N PHE A 49 0.83 -7.98 11.89
CA PHE A 49 1.45 -7.59 10.63
C PHE A 49 2.92 -7.20 10.84
N GLN A 50 3.21 -6.42 11.88
CA GLN A 50 4.58 -6.00 12.19
C GLN A 50 5.48 -7.21 12.48
N ALA A 51 4.97 -8.21 13.18
CA ALA A 51 5.72 -9.43 13.45
C ALA A 51 6.03 -10.20 12.15
N ARG A 52 5.04 -10.32 11.25
CA ARG A 52 5.24 -10.99 9.96
C ARG A 52 6.23 -10.23 9.07
N LEU A 53 6.15 -8.91 9.08
CA LEU A 53 7.07 -8.06 8.32
C LEU A 53 8.51 -8.25 8.81
N ARG A 54 8.71 -8.24 10.12
CA ARG A 54 10.03 -8.44 10.72
C ARG A 54 10.61 -9.79 10.34
N ARG A 55 9.79 -10.85 10.38
CA ARG A 55 10.19 -12.19 9.99
C ARG A 55 10.61 -12.24 8.52
N SER A 56 9.83 -11.60 7.65
CA SER A 56 10.13 -11.54 6.22
C SER A 56 11.46 -10.84 5.95
N ILE A 57 11.74 -9.76 6.65
CA ILE A 57 13.01 -9.04 6.51
C ILE A 57 14.18 -9.92 6.97
N GLU A 58 14.04 -10.61 8.09
CA GLU A 58 15.07 -11.49 8.62
C GLU A 58 15.37 -12.65 7.66
N GLU A 59 14.34 -13.26 7.08
CA GLU A 59 14.49 -14.33 6.11
C GLU A 59 15.22 -13.85 4.85
N ASN A 60 14.85 -12.68 4.35
CA ASN A 60 15.50 -12.10 3.17
C ASN A 60 16.94 -11.74 3.46
N GLN A 61 17.23 -11.23 4.64
CA GLN A 61 18.60 -10.90 5.04
C GLN A 61 19.48 -12.15 5.11
N ALA A 62 18.95 -13.24 5.63
CA ALA A 62 19.67 -14.50 5.68
C ALA A 62 20.01 -15.01 4.27
N ILE A 63 19.10 -14.88 3.32
CA ILE A 63 19.33 -15.26 1.92
C ILE A 63 20.40 -14.38 1.29
N LEU A 64 20.33 -13.08 1.50
CA LEU A 64 21.33 -12.15 0.99
C LEU A 64 22.71 -12.42 1.56
N ASP A 65 22.79 -12.73 2.84
CA ASP A 65 24.05 -13.06 3.52
C ASP A 65 24.69 -14.31 2.93
N ARG A 66 23.88 -15.34 2.61
CA ARG A 66 24.37 -16.56 1.97
C ARG A 66 24.94 -16.29 0.59
N LEU A 67 24.25 -15.44 -0.19
CA LEU A 67 24.68 -15.13 -1.55
C LEU A 67 25.97 -14.30 -1.57
N ALA A 68 26.25 -13.58 -0.51
CA ALA A 68 27.45 -12.75 -0.39
C ALA A 68 28.71 -13.51 0.01
N ARG A 69 28.59 -14.77 0.40
CA ARG A 69 29.74 -15.59 0.82
C ARG A 69 30.52 -16.19 -0.33
#